data_38d1d7751abe5a17e16c8d867887b63b
#
_entry.id   38d1d7751abe5a17e16c8d867887b63b
#
_cell.length_a   1.000
_cell.length_b   1.000
_cell.length_c   1.000
_cell.angle_alpha   90.00
_cell.angle_beta   90.00
_cell.angle_gamma   90.00
#
_symmetry.space_group_name_H-M   'P 1'
#
loop_
_entity.id
_entity.type
_entity.pdbx_description
1 polymer ?
#
loop_
_entity_poly.entity_id
_entity_poly.type
_entity_poly.pdbx_seq_one_letter_code
_entity_poly.pdbx_strand_id
1 'polypeptide(L)'
;MRDAALLGARLLLGGYMGIHASQKLWGKFNGPGLDGIGPVFEAHGLVPGREMATAAAATELTGGALTITGVAFPAGPLAVAGAMTVATMHNREGGLMASRNGVELPVAYLTLALTLAAAGPGKYKIGPRLPDRLAAVGFVAAGLAAGALIAKMVTSKPAPAEAAAEPPVADA
;
A
#
# COMPACT_ATOMS: atom_id res chain seq x y z
N MET A 1 8.22 -20.13 -21.22
CA MET A 1 8.46 -20.07 -19.76
C MET A 1 8.33 -18.65 -19.19
N ARG A 2 8.99 -17.63 -19.80
CA ARG A 2 8.94 -16.22 -19.32
C ARG A 2 7.50 -15.70 -19.14
N ASP A 3 6.63 -15.86 -20.14
CA ASP A 3 5.26 -15.31 -20.07
C ASP A 3 4.39 -15.97 -18.99
N ALA A 4 4.59 -17.27 -18.75
CA ALA A 4 3.90 -17.99 -17.67
C ALA A 4 4.39 -17.50 -16.29
N ALA A 5 5.70 -17.27 -16.14
CA ALA A 5 6.26 -16.71 -14.91
C ALA A 5 5.73 -15.29 -14.62
N LEU A 6 5.65 -14.44 -15.65
CA LEU A 6 5.06 -13.10 -15.52
C LEU A 6 3.58 -13.16 -15.14
N LEU A 7 2.81 -14.07 -15.73
CA LEU A 7 1.41 -14.28 -15.34
C LEU A 7 1.32 -14.74 -13.89
N GLY A 8 2.11 -15.73 -13.47
CA GLY A 8 2.15 -16.21 -12.09
C GLY A 8 2.48 -15.09 -11.09
N ALA A 9 3.50 -14.28 -11.38
CA ALA A 9 3.87 -13.14 -10.55
C ALA A 9 2.76 -12.08 -10.46
N ARG A 10 2.05 -11.82 -11.57
CA ARG A 10 0.90 -10.90 -11.61
C ARG A 10 -0.28 -11.42 -10.80
N LEU A 11 -0.59 -12.71 -10.90
CA LEU A 11 -1.66 -13.36 -10.13
C LEU A 11 -1.35 -13.33 -8.63
N LEU A 12 -0.11 -13.61 -8.27
CA LEU A 12 0.35 -13.58 -6.88
C LEU A 12 0.26 -12.17 -6.28
N LEU A 13 0.89 -11.18 -6.93
CA LEU A 13 0.87 -9.81 -6.42
C LEU A 13 -0.55 -9.25 -6.35
N GLY A 14 -1.32 -9.37 -7.43
CA GLY A 14 -2.68 -8.84 -7.48
C GLY A 14 -3.64 -9.57 -6.54
N GLY A 15 -3.46 -10.88 -6.35
CA GLY A 15 -4.22 -11.66 -5.38
C GLY A 15 -3.98 -11.19 -3.95
N TYR A 16 -2.73 -10.98 -3.54
CA TYR A 16 -2.41 -10.42 -2.22
C TYR A 16 -2.95 -9.00 -2.04
N MET A 17 -2.88 -8.15 -3.06
CA MET A 17 -3.50 -6.81 -3.00
C MET A 17 -5.02 -6.90 -2.80
N GLY A 18 -5.69 -7.84 -3.44
CA GLY A 18 -7.12 -8.10 -3.23
C GLY A 18 -7.42 -8.54 -1.79
N ILE A 19 -6.59 -9.39 -1.20
CA ILE A 19 -6.70 -9.80 0.21
C ILE A 19 -6.51 -8.59 1.14
N HIS A 20 -5.44 -7.80 0.98
CA HIS A 20 -5.17 -6.63 1.82
C HIS A 20 -6.26 -5.56 1.70
N ALA A 21 -6.77 -5.32 0.51
CA ALA A 21 -7.93 -4.44 0.31
C ALA A 21 -9.18 -4.96 1.02
N SER A 22 -9.45 -6.27 0.92
CA SER A 22 -10.58 -6.91 1.58
C SER A 22 -10.50 -6.85 3.10
N GLN A 23 -9.29 -6.97 3.64
CA GLN A 23 -9.03 -6.82 5.08
C GLN A 23 -9.37 -5.41 5.56
N LYS A 24 -8.98 -4.38 4.79
CA LYS A 24 -9.24 -2.98 5.14
C LYS A 24 -10.70 -2.58 4.94
N LEU A 25 -11.30 -2.95 3.80
CA LEU A 25 -12.65 -2.48 3.45
C LEU A 25 -13.75 -3.22 4.22
N TRP A 26 -13.62 -4.54 4.34
CA TRP A 26 -14.73 -5.41 4.79
C TRP A 26 -14.37 -6.29 5.99
N GLY A 27 -13.18 -6.15 6.55
CA GLY A 27 -12.74 -6.98 7.68
C GLY A 27 -12.61 -8.48 7.35
N LYS A 28 -12.49 -8.84 6.05
CA LYS A 28 -12.30 -10.23 5.65
C LYS A 28 -10.91 -10.73 6.04
N PHE A 29 -10.72 -12.06 6.03
CA PHE A 29 -9.42 -12.68 6.34
C PHE A 29 -8.82 -12.18 7.66
N ASN A 30 -9.64 -12.05 8.71
CA ASN A 30 -9.26 -11.51 10.04
C ASN A 30 -8.69 -10.08 9.97
N GLY A 31 -9.09 -9.29 8.97
CA GLY A 31 -8.70 -7.89 8.85
C GLY A 31 -9.50 -6.96 9.78
N PRO A 32 -8.99 -5.74 10.03
CA PRO A 32 -9.60 -4.80 10.97
C PRO A 32 -10.88 -4.12 10.47
N GLY A 33 -11.15 -4.16 9.16
CA GLY A 33 -12.19 -3.32 8.56
C GLY A 33 -11.85 -1.82 8.62
N LEU A 34 -12.72 -0.98 8.03
CA LEU A 34 -12.49 0.47 8.04
C LEU A 34 -12.57 1.07 9.45
N ASP A 35 -13.38 0.49 10.32
CA ASP A 35 -13.54 1.00 11.69
C ASP A 35 -12.28 0.73 12.54
N GLY A 36 -11.60 -0.38 12.31
CA GLY A 36 -10.36 -0.69 13.00
C GLY A 36 -9.12 -0.02 12.39
N ILE A 37 -9.05 0.08 11.04
CA ILE A 37 -7.86 0.62 10.38
C ILE A 37 -7.85 2.16 10.34
N GLY A 38 -9.01 2.83 10.34
CA GLY A 38 -9.10 4.29 10.31
C GLY A 38 -8.32 4.97 11.42
N PRO A 39 -8.54 4.64 12.71
CA PRO A 39 -7.75 5.19 13.82
C PRO A 39 -6.24 4.96 13.70
N VAL A 40 -5.83 3.81 13.13
CA VAL A 40 -4.41 3.52 12.88
C VAL A 40 -3.82 4.48 11.84
N PHE A 41 -4.56 4.81 10.78
CA PHE A 41 -4.14 5.82 9.79
C PHE A 41 -4.02 7.21 10.43
N GLU A 42 -4.97 7.59 11.28
CA GLU A 42 -4.94 8.88 12.01
C GLU A 42 -3.71 8.98 12.92
N ALA A 43 -3.41 7.92 13.68
CA ALA A 43 -2.23 7.86 14.54
C ALA A 43 -0.90 8.03 13.75
N HIS A 44 -0.91 7.75 12.44
CA HIS A 44 0.22 7.98 11.54
C HIS A 44 0.12 9.30 10.75
N GLY A 45 -0.77 10.22 11.13
CA GLY A 45 -0.91 11.52 10.50
C GLY A 45 -1.69 11.52 9.17
N LEU A 46 -2.31 10.40 8.80
CA LEU A 46 -3.16 10.30 7.62
C LEU A 46 -4.62 10.61 7.99
N VAL A 47 -4.94 11.90 8.06
CA VAL A 47 -6.25 12.41 8.48
C VAL A 47 -7.03 12.96 7.27
N PRO A 48 -8.34 12.66 7.14
CA PRO A 48 -9.15 11.77 7.97
C PRO A 48 -8.83 10.29 7.72
N GLY A 49 -8.74 9.49 8.81
CA GLY A 49 -8.19 8.14 8.74
C GLY A 49 -9.02 7.15 7.94
N ARG A 50 -10.36 7.21 8.10
CA ARG A 50 -11.28 6.32 7.37
C ARG A 50 -11.20 6.52 5.85
N GLU A 51 -11.17 7.77 5.40
CA GLU A 51 -11.08 8.12 3.99
C GLU A 51 -9.71 7.76 3.42
N MET A 52 -8.64 8.00 4.18
CA MET A 52 -7.28 7.61 3.78
C MET A 52 -7.14 6.09 3.68
N ALA A 53 -7.70 5.34 4.63
CA ALA A 53 -7.73 3.88 4.59
C ALA A 53 -8.56 3.36 3.41
N THR A 54 -9.70 3.99 3.11
CA THR A 54 -10.53 3.66 1.95
C THR A 54 -9.77 3.91 0.64
N ALA A 55 -9.09 5.04 0.51
CA ALA A 55 -8.30 5.37 -0.68
C ALA A 55 -7.13 4.39 -0.87
N ALA A 56 -6.43 4.02 0.22
CA ALA A 56 -5.37 3.02 0.19
C ALA A 56 -5.91 1.65 -0.27
N ALA A 57 -7.00 1.18 0.31
CA ALA A 57 -7.63 -0.09 -0.04
C ALA A 57 -8.17 -0.09 -1.48
N ALA A 58 -8.76 1.01 -1.94
CA ALA A 58 -9.22 1.16 -3.32
C ALA A 58 -8.03 1.11 -4.30
N THR A 59 -6.91 1.72 -3.96
CA THR A 59 -5.67 1.68 -4.77
C THR A 59 -5.10 0.27 -4.83
N GLU A 60 -5.06 -0.47 -3.71
CA GLU A 60 -4.63 -1.86 -3.66
C GLU A 60 -5.55 -2.76 -4.51
N LEU A 61 -6.87 -2.61 -4.37
CA LEU A 61 -7.84 -3.42 -5.10
C LEU A 61 -7.78 -3.18 -6.61
N THR A 62 -7.82 -1.92 -7.03
CA THR A 62 -7.78 -1.55 -8.45
C THR A 62 -6.42 -1.82 -9.06
N GLY A 63 -5.32 -1.48 -8.39
CA GLY A 63 -3.95 -1.78 -8.79
C GLY A 63 -3.72 -3.29 -8.92
N GLY A 64 -4.23 -4.07 -7.97
CA GLY A 64 -4.22 -5.53 -8.01
C GLY A 64 -4.97 -6.10 -9.20
N ALA A 65 -6.20 -5.65 -9.45
CA ALA A 65 -7.02 -6.08 -10.58
C ALA A 65 -6.37 -5.74 -11.94
N LEU A 66 -5.82 -4.53 -12.09
CA LEU A 66 -5.07 -4.11 -13.28
C LEU A 66 -3.79 -4.92 -13.45
N THR A 67 -3.12 -5.28 -12.36
CA THR A 67 -1.93 -6.15 -12.39
C THR A 67 -2.30 -7.55 -12.87
N ILE A 68 -3.35 -8.17 -12.32
CA ILE A 68 -3.82 -9.51 -12.73
C ILE A 68 -4.17 -9.52 -14.21
N THR A 69 -5.00 -8.58 -14.66
CA THR A 69 -5.51 -8.55 -16.04
C THR A 69 -4.46 -8.08 -17.04
N GLY A 70 -3.52 -7.25 -16.62
CA GLY A 70 -2.56 -6.57 -17.50
C GLY A 70 -3.19 -5.48 -18.36
N VAL A 71 -4.42 -5.07 -18.06
CA VAL A 71 -5.09 -3.92 -18.69
C VAL A 71 -4.31 -2.65 -18.36
N ALA A 72 -4.18 -1.77 -19.36
CA ALA A 72 -3.50 -0.49 -19.22
C ALA A 72 -2.09 -0.60 -18.56
N PHE A 73 -1.41 -1.72 -18.79
CA PHE A 73 -0.08 -1.96 -18.21
C PHE A 73 0.89 -0.83 -18.60
N PRO A 74 1.72 -0.29 -17.67
CA PRO A 74 2.04 -0.78 -16.32
C PRO A 74 1.26 -0.10 -15.16
N ALA A 75 0.09 0.50 -15.42
CA ALA A 75 -0.65 1.27 -14.40
C ALA A 75 -0.93 0.46 -13.11
N GLY A 76 -1.32 -0.82 -13.24
CA GLY A 76 -1.57 -1.68 -12.07
C GLY A 76 -0.35 -1.84 -11.17
N PRO A 77 0.79 -2.37 -11.67
CA PRO A 77 2.01 -2.48 -10.88
C PRO A 77 2.49 -1.14 -10.31
N LEU A 78 2.36 -0.02 -11.04
CA LEU A 78 2.76 1.30 -10.54
C LEU A 78 1.86 1.80 -9.40
N ALA A 79 0.55 1.56 -9.49
CA ALA A 79 -0.38 1.88 -8.40
C ALA A 79 -0.03 1.08 -7.13
N VAL A 80 0.24 -0.23 -7.29
CA VAL A 80 0.70 -1.08 -6.18
C VAL A 80 2.03 -0.58 -5.61
N ALA A 81 3.00 -0.20 -6.46
CA ALA A 81 4.28 0.33 -6.00
C ALA A 81 4.10 1.61 -5.16
N GLY A 82 3.24 2.54 -5.59
CA GLY A 82 2.90 3.74 -4.82
C GLY A 82 2.31 3.41 -3.45
N ALA A 83 1.32 2.51 -3.40
CA ALA A 83 0.70 2.07 -2.16
C ALA A 83 1.72 1.40 -1.22
N MET A 84 2.59 0.54 -1.74
CA MET A 84 3.62 -0.17 -0.95
C MET A 84 4.73 0.75 -0.46
N THR A 85 5.03 1.84 -1.17
CA THR A 85 5.95 2.87 -0.68
C THR A 85 5.41 3.54 0.58
N VAL A 86 4.13 3.91 0.59
CA VAL A 86 3.46 4.48 1.78
C VAL A 86 3.38 3.42 2.90
N ALA A 87 3.02 2.18 2.57
CA ALA A 87 2.96 1.08 3.54
C ALA A 87 4.33 0.78 4.18
N THR A 88 5.42 0.87 3.42
CA THR A 88 6.79 0.73 3.95
C THR A 88 7.06 1.80 5.01
N MET A 89 6.67 3.05 4.76
CA MET A 89 6.83 4.14 5.71
C MET A 89 5.94 3.96 6.95
N HIS A 90 4.71 3.48 6.76
CA HIS A 90 3.78 3.16 7.84
C HIS A 90 4.34 2.07 8.78
N ASN A 91 4.92 1.01 8.21
CA ASN A 91 5.39 -0.15 8.97
C ASN A 91 6.83 0.00 9.52
N ARG A 92 7.52 1.13 9.27
CA ARG A 92 8.94 1.28 9.64
C ARG A 92 9.25 1.06 11.12
N GLU A 93 8.30 1.43 11.99
CA GLU A 93 8.46 1.30 13.45
C GLU A 93 8.41 -0.15 13.92
N GLY A 94 7.80 -1.07 13.14
CA GLY A 94 7.81 -2.51 13.36
C GLY A 94 9.15 -3.19 13.02
N GLY A 95 10.11 -2.45 12.47
CA GLY A 95 11.43 -2.97 12.06
C GLY A 95 11.35 -3.77 10.77
N LEU A 96 12.19 -4.79 10.62
CA LEU A 96 12.29 -5.56 9.38
C LEU A 96 11.21 -6.61 9.26
N MET A 97 10.91 -7.37 10.32
CA MET A 97 10.15 -8.61 10.26
C MET A 97 8.63 -8.39 10.21
N ALA A 98 7.98 -9.10 9.32
CA ALA A 98 6.50 -9.09 9.17
C ALA A 98 5.77 -9.51 10.46
N SER A 99 6.36 -10.38 11.27
CA SER A 99 5.82 -10.80 12.57
C SER A 99 5.65 -9.66 13.57
N ARG A 100 6.31 -8.52 13.34
CA ARG A 100 6.22 -7.30 14.14
C ARG A 100 5.56 -6.14 13.36
N ASN A 101 4.79 -6.45 12.34
CA ASN A 101 4.25 -5.45 11.39
C ASN A 101 5.35 -4.60 10.73
N GLY A 102 6.53 -5.19 10.49
CA GLY A 102 7.67 -4.52 9.87
C GLY A 102 7.55 -4.40 8.35
N VAL A 103 8.62 -3.88 7.74
CA VAL A 103 8.65 -3.49 6.33
C VAL A 103 8.83 -4.66 5.34
N GLU A 104 9.09 -5.87 5.80
CA GLU A 104 9.39 -7.05 4.97
C GLU A 104 8.40 -7.23 3.81
N LEU A 105 7.10 -7.33 4.12
CA LEU A 105 6.08 -7.56 3.10
C LEU A 105 5.87 -6.34 2.17
N PRO A 106 5.72 -5.11 2.67
CA PRO A 106 5.61 -3.94 1.79
C PRO A 106 6.80 -3.80 0.84
N VAL A 107 8.03 -4.03 1.31
CA VAL A 107 9.24 -3.97 0.47
C VAL A 107 9.26 -5.09 -0.56
N ALA A 108 8.88 -6.32 -0.19
CA ALA A 108 8.80 -7.43 -1.12
C ALA A 108 7.76 -7.17 -2.23
N TYR A 109 6.57 -6.68 -1.88
CA TYR A 109 5.54 -6.33 -2.85
C TYR A 109 5.93 -5.13 -3.72
N LEU A 110 6.57 -4.11 -3.15
CA LEU A 110 7.12 -2.97 -3.89
C LEU A 110 8.14 -3.44 -4.94
N THR A 111 9.09 -4.28 -4.53
CA THR A 111 10.11 -4.82 -5.42
C THR A 111 9.48 -5.65 -6.55
N LEU A 112 8.51 -6.51 -6.23
CA LEU A 112 7.81 -7.30 -7.22
C LEU A 112 7.01 -6.43 -8.19
N ALA A 113 6.33 -5.38 -7.68
CA ALA A 113 5.57 -4.44 -8.49
C ALA A 113 6.47 -3.69 -9.48
N LEU A 114 7.61 -3.16 -9.03
CA LEU A 114 8.58 -2.47 -9.88
C LEU A 114 9.21 -3.42 -10.92
N THR A 115 9.55 -4.64 -10.50
CA THR A 115 10.06 -5.68 -11.42
C THR A 115 9.06 -6.01 -12.51
N LEU A 116 7.78 -6.19 -12.16
CA LEU A 116 6.72 -6.40 -13.14
C LEU A 116 6.56 -5.20 -14.06
N ALA A 117 6.53 -3.97 -13.54
CA ALA A 117 6.41 -2.76 -14.34
C ALA A 117 7.51 -2.67 -15.40
N ALA A 118 8.74 -3.00 -15.03
CA ALA A 118 9.91 -3.02 -15.94
C ALA A 118 9.89 -4.20 -16.93
N ALA A 119 9.54 -5.41 -16.47
CA ALA A 119 9.57 -6.62 -17.29
C ALA A 119 8.45 -6.68 -18.34
N GLY A 120 7.38 -5.95 -18.14
CA GLY A 120 6.20 -5.96 -18.99
C GLY A 120 5.17 -7.04 -18.64
N PRO A 121 3.96 -6.98 -19.25
CA PRO A 121 2.83 -7.85 -18.87
C PRO A 121 2.96 -9.29 -19.38
N GLY A 122 3.89 -9.57 -20.29
CA GLY A 122 3.92 -10.82 -21.04
C GLY A 122 2.78 -10.91 -22.08
N LYS A 123 2.64 -12.08 -22.71
CA LYS A 123 1.61 -12.30 -23.73
C LYS A 123 0.20 -12.51 -23.15
N TYR A 124 0.09 -13.01 -21.92
CA TYR A 124 -1.19 -13.28 -21.26
C TYR A 124 -1.74 -12.01 -20.60
N LYS A 125 -2.28 -11.09 -21.39
CA LYS A 125 -2.89 -9.83 -20.94
C LYS A 125 -4.16 -9.52 -21.69
N ILE A 126 -5.03 -8.71 -21.07
CA ILE A 126 -6.25 -8.22 -21.68
C ILE A 126 -6.01 -6.77 -22.13
N GLY A 127 -6.39 -6.46 -23.38
CA GLY A 127 -6.31 -5.11 -23.92
C GLY A 127 -4.90 -4.57 -24.20
N PRO A 128 -4.80 -3.30 -24.61
CA PRO A 128 -3.55 -2.65 -24.97
C PRO A 128 -2.74 -2.25 -23.74
N ARG A 129 -1.44 -2.03 -23.96
CA ARG A 129 -0.56 -1.33 -23.00
C ARG A 129 -0.81 0.17 -23.07
N LEU A 130 -0.54 0.86 -21.97
CA LEU A 130 -0.44 2.32 -21.99
C LEU A 130 0.77 2.73 -22.86
N PRO A 131 0.66 3.82 -23.62
CA PRO A 131 1.80 4.45 -24.25
C PRO A 131 2.87 4.81 -23.19
N ASP A 132 4.14 4.65 -23.54
CA ASP A 132 5.26 4.86 -22.59
C ASP A 132 5.25 6.26 -21.97
N ARG A 133 4.81 7.29 -22.70
CA ARG A 133 4.67 8.66 -22.18
C ARG A 133 3.62 8.73 -21.05
N LEU A 134 2.48 8.09 -21.23
CA LEU A 134 1.43 8.06 -20.21
C LEU A 134 1.85 7.20 -19.02
N ALA A 135 2.57 6.10 -19.26
CA ALA A 135 3.17 5.29 -18.20
C ALA A 135 4.17 6.09 -17.37
N ALA A 136 5.04 6.88 -18.01
CA ALA A 136 5.99 7.76 -17.32
C ALA A 136 5.30 8.85 -16.49
N VAL A 137 4.27 9.50 -17.05
CA VAL A 137 3.46 10.48 -16.29
C VAL A 137 2.78 9.83 -15.09
N GLY A 138 2.19 8.65 -15.28
CA GLY A 138 1.57 7.88 -14.18
C GLY A 138 2.58 7.51 -13.09
N PHE A 139 3.79 7.12 -13.45
CA PHE A 139 4.86 6.82 -12.50
C PHE A 139 5.25 8.05 -11.68
N VAL A 140 5.48 9.19 -12.33
CA VAL A 140 5.81 10.45 -11.64
C VAL A 140 4.65 10.87 -10.72
N ALA A 141 3.41 10.83 -11.21
CA ALA A 141 2.24 11.18 -10.42
C ALA A 141 2.07 10.27 -9.19
N ALA A 142 2.25 8.96 -9.33
CA ALA A 142 2.21 8.01 -8.21
C ALA A 142 3.33 8.28 -7.19
N GLY A 143 4.55 8.57 -7.66
CA GLY A 143 5.68 8.93 -6.81
C GLY A 143 5.44 10.22 -6.04
N LEU A 144 4.92 11.26 -6.69
CA LEU A 144 4.56 12.54 -6.04
C LEU A 144 3.45 12.35 -5.00
N ALA A 145 2.41 11.59 -5.32
CA ALA A 145 1.32 11.29 -4.39
C ALA A 145 1.81 10.52 -3.16
N ALA A 146 2.63 9.47 -3.36
CA ALA A 146 3.24 8.72 -2.26
C ALA A 146 4.15 9.62 -1.41
N GLY A 147 4.97 10.44 -2.04
CA GLY A 147 5.84 11.42 -1.36
C GLY A 147 5.06 12.43 -0.52
N ALA A 148 3.95 12.95 -1.04
CA ALA A 148 3.07 13.87 -0.31
C ALA A 148 2.42 13.20 0.91
N LEU A 149 1.97 11.96 0.78
CA LEU A 149 1.42 11.19 1.92
C LEU A 149 2.49 10.91 2.98
N ILE A 150 3.70 10.54 2.56
CA ILE A 150 4.84 10.32 3.47
C ILE A 150 5.19 11.63 4.20
N ALA A 151 5.28 12.75 3.48
CA ALA A 151 5.53 14.04 4.08
C ALA A 151 4.47 14.39 5.13
N LYS A 152 3.19 14.16 4.82
CA LYS A 152 2.10 14.31 5.77
C LYS A 152 2.26 13.44 7.01
N MET A 153 2.62 12.15 6.85
CA MET A 153 2.88 11.25 7.98
C MET A 153 4.02 11.72 8.88
N VAL A 154 5.06 12.30 8.29
CA VAL A 154 6.23 12.78 9.05
C VAL A 154 5.91 14.07 9.80
N THR A 155 5.18 15.00 9.16
CA THR A 155 4.89 16.34 9.71
C THR A 155 3.72 16.37 10.67
N SER A 156 2.77 15.44 10.55
CA SER A 156 1.56 15.37 11.38
C SER A 156 1.69 14.40 12.56
N LYS A 157 2.90 13.88 12.86
CA LYS A 157 3.09 13.00 14.02
C LYS A 157 2.68 13.78 15.27
N PRO A 158 1.70 13.30 16.07
CA PRO A 158 1.36 13.96 17.33
C PRO A 158 2.62 14.07 18.19
N ALA A 159 2.79 15.20 18.88
CA ALA A 159 3.80 15.29 19.94
C ALA A 159 3.61 14.09 20.89
N PRO A 160 4.69 13.49 21.43
CA PRO A 160 4.56 12.41 22.39
C PRO A 160 3.54 12.85 23.44
N ALA A 161 2.51 12.04 23.71
CA ALA A 161 1.58 12.31 24.79
C ALA A 161 2.44 12.54 26.04
N GLU A 162 2.44 13.77 26.52
CA GLU A 162 3.06 14.13 27.79
C GLU A 162 2.56 13.09 28.79
N ALA A 163 3.46 12.35 29.39
CA ALA A 163 3.16 11.23 30.29
C ALA A 163 2.03 11.70 31.21
N ALA A 164 0.89 11.02 31.15
CA ALA A 164 -0.25 11.34 32.00
C ALA A 164 0.30 11.48 33.42
N ALA A 165 0.20 12.68 33.96
CA ALA A 165 0.67 12.97 35.30
C ALA A 165 0.06 11.93 36.23
N GLU A 166 0.91 11.16 36.91
CA GLU A 166 0.48 10.25 37.96
C GLU A 166 -0.47 11.03 38.91
N PRO A 167 -1.65 10.49 39.18
CA PRO A 167 -2.52 11.14 40.14
C PRO A 167 -1.76 11.26 41.49
N PRO A 168 -1.85 12.40 42.18
CA PRO A 168 -1.14 12.59 43.43
C PRO A 168 -1.46 11.45 44.39
N VAL A 169 -0.43 10.78 44.88
CA VAL A 169 -0.52 9.75 45.93
C VAL A 169 -1.18 10.43 47.12
N ALA A 170 -2.40 10.01 47.46
CA ALA A 170 -3.05 10.46 48.65
C ALA A 170 -2.28 9.90 49.86
N ASP A 171 -1.61 10.78 50.59
CA ASP A 171 -1.00 10.46 51.87
C ASP A 171 -2.09 10.05 52.83
N ALA A 172 -2.03 8.82 53.34
CA ALA A 172 -2.83 8.29 54.43
C ALA A 172 -2.00 8.22 55.72
#